data_26c2bac6b3cb16676f34200bf041621d
#
_entry.id   26c2bac6b3cb16676f34200bf041621d
#
_cell.length_a   1.000
_cell.length_b   1.000
_cell.length_c   1.000
_cell.angle_alpha   90.00
_cell.angle_beta   90.00
_cell.angle_gamma   90.00
#
_symmetry.space_group_name_H-M   'P 1'
#
loop_
_entity.id
_entity.type
_entity.pdbx_description
1 polymer ?
#
loop_
_entity_poly.entity_id
_entity_poly.type
_entity_poly.pdbx_seq_one_letter_code
_entity_poly.pdbx_strand_id
1 'polypeptide(L)'
;MICRDRAGAYAEGARAGAPGAIQVADRWHVWHNLAEYANKAVTRHRGCLLDAGRRAEDGDGEAGTGREPAVTVPPDAFLDEGGRERPLAARTRERYADIRARLDAGHSHAEISRATGLVPRTVRRFAQAGSAEELLGGSARGSRLDEFKPYLCRRWNEGARDATALHAELQKQGWTGSARTVRRYLAQFREPGTAPAAPPAVPKARQITRLLLTRPDHLEDAEREQLARIRAGCPHIDAFAGHIAAFAEMMDGLTGAAHLDPWLAAVEAADGQPELRSFASGIRGDKEAVLNGLTLPHSSGRVEGIVNKVKAVKRQMYGRASFALLNR
;
A
#
# COMPACT_ATOMS: atom_id res chain seq x y z
N MET A 1 -42.80 -10.94 -17.22
CA MET A 1 -41.44 -11.04 -16.59
C MET A 1 -40.83 -9.67 -16.50
N ILE A 2 -40.18 -9.33 -15.36
CA ILE A 2 -39.54 -8.03 -15.11
C ILE A 2 -38.09 -8.31 -14.69
N CYS A 3 -37.12 -7.88 -15.52
CA CYS A 3 -35.71 -7.88 -15.14
C CYS A 3 -35.39 -6.54 -14.48
N ARG A 4 -34.76 -6.58 -13.29
CA ARG A 4 -34.50 -5.40 -12.47
C ARG A 4 -33.19 -5.49 -11.70
N ASP A 5 -32.68 -4.36 -11.25
CA ASP A 5 -31.69 -4.35 -10.21
C ASP A 5 -32.30 -4.77 -8.85
N ARG A 6 -31.47 -4.93 -7.83
CA ARG A 6 -31.89 -5.44 -6.52
C ARG A 6 -32.39 -4.37 -5.55
N ALA A 7 -32.60 -3.10 -6.00
CA ALA A 7 -33.12 -2.08 -5.12
C ALA A 7 -34.56 -2.39 -4.69
N GLY A 8 -34.85 -2.27 -3.39
CA GLY A 8 -36.15 -2.62 -2.80
C GLY A 8 -37.33 -1.89 -3.45
N ALA A 9 -37.15 -0.62 -3.82
CA ALA A 9 -38.17 0.19 -4.51
C ALA A 9 -38.60 -0.42 -5.85
N TYR A 10 -37.66 -0.98 -6.61
CA TYR A 10 -37.99 -1.67 -7.88
C TYR A 10 -38.74 -3.00 -7.62
N ALA A 11 -38.37 -3.72 -6.55
CA ALA A 11 -39.08 -4.93 -6.17
C ALA A 11 -40.53 -4.64 -5.78
N GLU A 12 -40.76 -3.59 -5.01
CA GLU A 12 -42.11 -3.15 -4.61
C GLU A 12 -42.92 -2.61 -5.79
N GLY A 13 -42.33 -1.77 -6.63
CA GLY A 13 -42.97 -1.27 -7.83
C GLY A 13 -43.39 -2.40 -8.79
N ALA A 14 -42.53 -3.40 -8.95
CA ALA A 14 -42.86 -4.59 -9.77
C ALA A 14 -44.02 -5.41 -9.17
N ARG A 15 -44.07 -5.61 -7.85
CA ARG A 15 -45.17 -6.31 -7.18
C ARG A 15 -46.49 -5.55 -7.29
N ALA A 16 -46.45 -4.24 -7.12
CA ALA A 16 -47.64 -3.39 -7.20
C ALA A 16 -48.17 -3.26 -8.63
N GLY A 17 -47.26 -3.02 -9.61
CA GLY A 17 -47.65 -2.76 -11.01
C GLY A 17 -47.92 -4.01 -11.84
N ALA A 18 -47.35 -5.17 -11.47
CA ALA A 18 -47.50 -6.41 -12.20
C ALA A 18 -47.35 -7.64 -11.26
N PRO A 19 -48.32 -7.92 -10.38
CA PRO A 19 -48.18 -8.89 -9.30
C PRO A 19 -47.99 -10.34 -9.80
N GLY A 20 -48.41 -10.65 -11.01
CA GLY A 20 -48.20 -11.96 -11.66
C GLY A 20 -46.91 -12.07 -12.47
N ALA A 21 -46.08 -11.04 -12.51
CA ALA A 21 -44.84 -11.05 -13.28
C ALA A 21 -43.70 -11.72 -12.51
N ILE A 22 -43.01 -12.66 -13.16
CA ILE A 22 -41.78 -13.24 -12.65
C ILE A 22 -40.72 -12.13 -12.59
N GLN A 23 -40.14 -11.91 -11.40
CA GLN A 23 -39.04 -10.96 -11.22
C GLN A 23 -37.69 -11.68 -11.39
N VAL A 24 -36.80 -11.08 -12.10
CA VAL A 24 -35.46 -11.59 -12.42
C VAL A 24 -34.44 -10.55 -12.01
N ALA A 25 -33.55 -10.88 -11.08
CA ALA A 25 -32.45 -9.99 -10.72
C ALA A 25 -31.43 -9.93 -11.87
N ASP A 26 -30.99 -8.71 -12.20
CA ASP A 26 -29.98 -8.52 -13.21
C ASP A 26 -28.63 -9.07 -12.76
N ARG A 27 -28.06 -9.96 -13.57
CA ARG A 27 -26.78 -10.65 -13.26
C ARG A 27 -25.62 -9.68 -13.15
N TRP A 28 -25.59 -8.62 -13.97
CA TRP A 28 -24.53 -7.65 -13.88
C TRP A 28 -24.52 -6.92 -12.53
N HIS A 29 -25.70 -6.51 -12.05
CA HIS A 29 -25.85 -5.88 -10.74
C HIS A 29 -25.50 -6.83 -9.59
N VAL A 30 -25.85 -8.10 -9.70
CA VAL A 30 -25.47 -9.12 -8.71
C VAL A 30 -23.95 -9.28 -8.67
N TRP A 31 -23.30 -9.41 -9.85
CA TRP A 31 -21.85 -9.52 -9.97
C TRP A 31 -21.13 -8.26 -9.50
N HIS A 32 -21.63 -7.09 -9.86
CA HIS A 32 -21.08 -5.81 -9.42
C HIS A 32 -21.09 -5.67 -7.88
N ASN A 33 -22.19 -6.08 -7.24
CA ASN A 33 -22.28 -6.09 -5.79
C ASN A 33 -21.26 -7.06 -5.18
N LEU A 34 -21.08 -8.25 -5.74
CA LEU A 34 -20.04 -9.18 -5.29
C LEU A 34 -18.64 -8.54 -5.40
N ALA A 35 -18.37 -7.82 -6.48
CA ALA A 35 -17.11 -7.10 -6.66
C ALA A 35 -16.85 -6.04 -5.57
N GLU A 36 -17.88 -5.32 -5.12
CA GLU A 36 -17.75 -4.37 -4.02
C GLU A 36 -17.39 -5.06 -2.70
N TYR A 37 -18.04 -6.19 -2.41
CA TYR A 37 -17.71 -6.98 -1.20
C TYR A 37 -16.32 -7.61 -1.30
N ALA A 38 -15.90 -8.07 -2.47
CA ALA A 38 -14.55 -8.55 -2.72
C ALA A 38 -13.50 -7.46 -2.47
N ASN A 39 -13.75 -6.24 -2.94
CA ASN A 39 -12.84 -5.11 -2.69
C ASN A 39 -12.74 -4.76 -1.19
N LYS A 40 -13.83 -4.88 -0.43
CA LYS A 40 -13.81 -4.69 1.03
C LYS A 40 -13.00 -5.78 1.72
N ALA A 41 -13.20 -7.06 1.34
CA ALA A 41 -12.44 -8.19 1.88
C ALA A 41 -10.94 -8.05 1.61
N VAL A 42 -10.54 -7.75 0.37
CA VAL A 42 -9.14 -7.50 -0.02
C VAL A 42 -8.55 -6.35 0.78
N THR A 43 -9.29 -5.26 0.96
CA THR A 43 -8.84 -4.09 1.73
C THR A 43 -8.59 -4.45 3.19
N ARG A 44 -9.46 -5.26 3.80
CA ARG A 44 -9.33 -5.72 5.18
C ARG A 44 -8.10 -6.63 5.37
N HIS A 45 -7.84 -7.52 4.41
CA HIS A 45 -6.73 -8.47 4.45
C HIS A 45 -5.42 -7.94 3.85
N ARG A 46 -5.35 -6.64 3.56
CA ARG A 46 -4.14 -6.03 2.97
C ARG A 46 -2.88 -6.23 3.82
N GLY A 47 -3.02 -6.28 5.16
CA GLY A 47 -1.92 -6.60 6.08
C GLY A 47 -1.31 -7.98 5.82
N CYS A 48 -2.15 -9.02 5.72
CA CYS A 48 -1.71 -10.39 5.42
C CYS A 48 -0.96 -10.46 4.08
N LEU A 49 -1.43 -9.72 3.08
CA LEU A 49 -0.80 -9.69 1.75
C LEU A 49 0.56 -8.98 1.75
N LEU A 50 0.74 -7.98 2.62
CA LEU A 50 2.02 -7.32 2.86
C LEU A 50 3.01 -8.26 3.55
N ASP A 51 2.55 -9.03 4.53
CA ASP A 51 3.37 -9.98 5.29
C ASP A 51 3.76 -11.20 4.45
N ALA A 52 2.87 -11.65 3.56
CA ALA A 52 3.16 -12.73 2.61
C ALA A 52 4.21 -12.31 1.56
N GLY A 53 4.17 -11.07 1.08
CA GLY A 53 5.21 -10.53 0.19
C GLY A 53 6.58 -10.53 0.85
N ARG A 54 6.67 -10.22 2.14
CA ARG A 54 7.92 -10.26 2.91
C ARG A 54 8.46 -11.68 3.12
N ARG A 55 7.57 -12.66 3.41
CA ARG A 55 7.97 -14.06 3.63
C ARG A 55 8.45 -14.75 2.36
N ALA A 56 7.91 -14.39 1.20
CA ALA A 56 8.37 -14.92 -0.08
C ALA A 56 9.80 -14.46 -0.41
N GLU A 57 10.20 -13.26 0.04
CA GLU A 57 11.58 -12.78 -0.09
C GLU A 57 12.54 -13.47 0.89
N ASP A 58 12.04 -13.86 2.07
CA ASP A 58 12.86 -14.57 3.09
C ASP A 58 12.98 -16.08 2.80
N GLY A 59 12.12 -16.69 1.97
CA GLY A 59 12.02 -18.13 1.73
C GLY A 59 12.74 -18.68 0.49
N ASP A 60 13.03 -17.84 -0.51
CA ASP A 60 13.75 -18.25 -1.74
C ASP A 60 15.26 -17.94 -1.70
N GLY A 61 15.77 -17.57 -0.55
CA GLY A 61 17.19 -17.35 -0.30
C GLY A 61 17.89 -18.59 0.20
N GLU A 62 18.30 -19.50 -0.67
CA GLU A 62 19.53 -20.25 -0.42
C GLU A 62 20.60 -19.25 0.03
N ALA A 63 21.38 -19.64 1.06
CA ALA A 63 22.42 -18.83 1.67
C ALA A 63 23.43 -18.28 0.65
N GLY A 64 23.01 -17.30 -0.12
CA GLY A 64 23.83 -16.41 -0.93
C GLY A 64 24.34 -15.30 -0.02
N THR A 65 25.60 -15.33 0.30
CA THR A 65 26.43 -14.35 0.99
C THR A 65 26.34 -12.96 0.31
N GLY A 66 25.22 -12.27 0.47
CA GLY A 66 24.94 -10.98 -0.14
C GLY A 66 23.86 -10.19 0.60
N ARG A 67 23.72 -10.44 1.91
CA ARG A 67 22.88 -9.58 2.76
C ARG A 67 23.56 -8.22 2.77
N GLU A 68 22.99 -7.24 2.04
CA GLU A 68 23.41 -5.84 2.20
C GLU A 68 23.43 -5.52 3.69
N PRO A 69 24.49 -4.87 4.20
CA PRO A 69 24.61 -4.61 5.63
C PRO A 69 23.38 -3.83 6.10
N ALA A 70 22.73 -4.36 7.11
CA ALA A 70 21.60 -3.68 7.74
C ALA A 70 22.02 -2.26 8.12
N VAL A 71 21.16 -1.27 7.86
CA VAL A 71 21.44 0.10 8.25
C VAL A 71 21.62 0.17 9.76
N THR A 72 22.79 0.58 10.19
CA THR A 72 23.14 0.79 11.59
C THR A 72 23.25 2.27 11.89
N VAL A 73 23.14 2.63 13.17
CA VAL A 73 23.37 4.02 13.60
C VAL A 73 24.83 4.36 13.33
N PRO A 74 25.13 5.41 12.57
CA PRO A 74 26.51 5.82 12.36
C PRO A 74 27.21 6.11 13.69
N PRO A 75 28.42 5.62 13.90
CA PRO A 75 29.15 5.80 15.16
C PRO A 75 29.66 7.23 15.37
N ASP A 76 29.61 8.09 14.34
CA ASP A 76 30.19 9.42 14.39
C ASP A 76 29.23 10.47 14.96
N ALA A 77 29.50 10.91 16.19
CA ALA A 77 28.75 11.99 16.85
C ALA A 77 28.89 13.37 16.14
N PHE A 78 29.76 13.47 15.16
CA PHE A 78 30.04 14.72 14.43
C PHE A 78 29.28 14.84 13.10
N LEU A 79 28.46 13.85 12.76
CA LEU A 79 27.56 13.94 11.63
C LEU A 79 26.30 14.75 12.00
N ASP A 80 25.75 15.46 11.01
CA ASP A 80 24.42 16.07 11.14
C ASP A 80 23.33 15.02 10.98
N GLU A 81 22.06 15.42 11.13
CA GLU A 81 20.91 14.55 10.97
C GLU A 81 20.71 13.99 9.54
N GLY A 82 21.47 14.47 8.57
CA GLY A 82 21.49 14.02 7.17
C GLY A 82 22.71 13.14 6.84
N GLY A 83 23.49 12.75 7.85
CA GLY A 83 24.70 11.94 7.65
C GLY A 83 25.91 12.72 7.07
N ARG A 84 25.81 14.04 7.00
CA ARG A 84 26.91 14.90 6.54
C ARG A 84 27.74 15.39 7.71
N GLU A 85 29.04 15.50 7.50
CA GLU A 85 29.91 16.06 8.53
C GLU A 85 29.48 17.48 8.91
N ARG A 86 29.36 17.73 10.22
CA ARG A 86 29.01 19.08 10.71
C ARG A 86 30.06 20.09 10.31
N PRO A 87 29.68 21.28 9.80
CA PRO A 87 30.65 22.27 9.34
C PRO A 87 31.71 22.65 10.38
N LEU A 88 31.37 22.56 11.67
CA LEU A 88 32.32 22.81 12.76
C LEU A 88 33.35 21.68 12.84
N ALA A 89 32.97 20.42 12.67
CA ALA A 89 33.90 19.30 12.70
C ALA A 89 34.82 19.33 11.49
N ALA A 90 34.28 19.53 10.29
CA ALA A 90 35.06 19.66 9.05
C ALA A 90 36.13 20.77 9.18
N ARG A 91 35.73 21.99 9.59
CA ARG A 91 36.66 23.10 9.81
C ARG A 91 37.72 22.81 10.88
N THR A 92 37.39 22.07 11.91
CA THR A 92 38.33 21.73 12.97
C THR A 92 39.35 20.71 12.46
N ARG A 93 38.93 19.69 11.73
CA ARG A 93 39.82 18.71 11.09
C ARG A 93 40.76 19.38 10.06
N GLU A 94 40.21 20.21 9.21
CA GLU A 94 40.98 20.98 8.22
C GLU A 94 42.04 21.86 8.89
N ARG A 95 41.66 22.63 9.92
CA ARG A 95 42.59 23.46 10.70
C ARG A 95 43.66 22.65 11.43
N TYR A 96 43.29 21.51 11.98
CA TYR A 96 44.21 20.61 12.62
C TYR A 96 45.25 20.10 11.61
N ALA A 97 44.83 19.64 10.45
CA ALA A 97 45.72 19.17 9.39
C ALA A 97 46.67 20.28 8.90
N ASP A 98 46.17 21.52 8.64
CA ASP A 98 46.99 22.63 8.22
C ASP A 98 48.05 23.01 9.28
N ILE A 99 47.66 23.10 10.56
CA ILE A 99 48.60 23.43 11.64
C ILE A 99 49.65 22.34 11.80
N ARG A 100 49.27 21.07 11.72
CA ARG A 100 50.22 19.93 11.81
C ARG A 100 51.20 19.93 10.66
N ALA A 101 50.73 20.10 9.42
CA ALA A 101 51.62 20.17 8.26
C ALA A 101 52.65 21.27 8.36
N ARG A 102 52.29 22.45 8.92
CA ARG A 102 53.21 23.55 9.14
C ARG A 102 54.21 23.30 10.27
N LEU A 103 53.79 22.66 11.34
CA LEU A 103 54.66 22.23 12.41
C LEU A 103 55.71 21.22 11.93
N ASP A 104 55.25 20.24 11.13
CA ASP A 104 56.10 19.22 10.52
C ASP A 104 57.09 19.82 9.53
N ALA A 105 56.72 20.94 8.87
CA ALA A 105 57.62 21.76 8.05
C ALA A 105 58.57 22.67 8.84
N GLY A 106 58.56 22.63 10.19
CA GLY A 106 59.46 23.37 11.08
C GLY A 106 59.03 24.79 11.39
N HIS A 107 57.83 25.22 11.06
CA HIS A 107 57.35 26.57 11.37
C HIS A 107 57.06 26.73 12.87
N SER A 108 57.42 27.86 13.42
CA SER A 108 57.12 28.24 14.79
C SER A 108 55.64 28.59 14.97
N HIS A 109 55.12 28.48 16.19
CA HIS A 109 53.74 28.87 16.53
C HIS A 109 53.41 30.32 16.15
N ALA A 110 54.41 31.23 16.22
CA ALA A 110 54.23 32.62 15.86
C ALA A 110 54.09 32.83 14.33
N GLU A 111 54.83 32.06 13.55
CA GLU A 111 54.73 32.08 12.08
C GLU A 111 53.40 31.47 11.63
N ILE A 112 52.97 30.34 12.23
CA ILE A 112 51.67 29.71 11.96
C ILE A 112 50.53 30.68 12.31
N SER A 113 50.61 31.35 13.45
CA SER A 113 49.63 32.37 13.88
C SER A 113 49.49 33.50 12.82
N ARG A 114 50.62 34.03 12.33
CA ARG A 114 50.64 35.07 11.29
C ARG A 114 50.10 34.56 9.95
N ALA A 115 50.46 33.34 9.56
CA ALA A 115 50.06 32.77 8.28
C ALA A 115 48.57 32.37 8.24
N THR A 116 48.02 31.88 9.35
CA THR A 116 46.62 31.37 9.43
C THR A 116 45.63 32.41 9.94
N GLY A 117 46.12 33.54 10.50
CA GLY A 117 45.28 34.55 11.17
C GLY A 117 44.69 34.07 12.51
N LEU A 118 45.08 32.92 13.00
CA LEU A 118 44.59 32.38 14.26
C LEU A 118 45.37 32.99 15.43
N VAL A 119 44.66 33.22 16.55
CA VAL A 119 45.35 33.70 17.77
C VAL A 119 46.32 32.66 18.30
N PRO A 120 47.49 33.09 18.88
CA PRO A 120 48.54 32.17 19.35
C PRO A 120 48.07 31.08 20.31
N ARG A 121 47.08 31.39 21.15
CA ARG A 121 46.47 30.43 22.07
C ARG A 121 45.76 29.30 21.32
N THR A 122 45.09 29.61 20.19
CA THR A 122 44.43 28.62 19.35
C THR A 122 45.45 27.72 18.68
N VAL A 123 46.50 28.29 18.05
CA VAL A 123 47.59 27.52 17.44
C VAL A 123 48.22 26.56 18.44
N ARG A 124 48.54 27.02 19.67
CA ARG A 124 49.13 26.20 20.71
C ARG A 124 48.20 25.05 21.12
N ARG A 125 46.87 25.32 21.27
CA ARG A 125 45.89 24.28 21.59
C ARG A 125 45.81 23.18 20.50
N PHE A 126 45.85 23.58 19.23
CA PHE A 126 45.84 22.63 18.10
C PHE A 126 47.16 21.86 17.99
N ALA A 127 48.31 22.52 18.28
CA ALA A 127 49.63 21.89 18.29
C ALA A 127 49.77 20.83 19.42
N GLN A 128 49.13 21.05 20.56
CA GLN A 128 49.18 20.14 21.73
C GLN A 128 48.21 18.96 21.63
N ALA A 129 47.15 19.06 20.81
CA ALA A 129 46.19 18.01 20.65
C ALA A 129 46.78 16.80 19.89
N GLY A 130 46.53 15.61 20.36
CA GLY A 130 46.95 14.36 19.71
C GLY A 130 46.16 14.04 18.44
N SER A 131 44.89 14.50 18.37
CA SER A 131 44.02 14.33 17.19
C SER A 131 43.04 15.50 17.05
N ALA A 132 42.38 15.59 15.88
CA ALA A 132 41.33 16.57 15.66
C ALA A 132 40.08 16.23 16.51
N GLU A 133 39.83 14.93 16.76
CA GLU A 133 38.72 14.42 17.56
C GLU A 133 38.80 14.85 19.01
N GLU A 134 40.02 14.94 19.57
CA GLU A 134 40.24 15.47 20.92
C GLU A 134 39.75 16.90 21.04
N LEU A 135 39.99 17.74 20.00
CA LEU A 135 39.55 19.12 19.96
C LEU A 135 38.03 19.26 19.81
N LEU A 136 37.37 18.22 19.29
CA LEU A 136 35.95 18.15 19.05
C LEU A 136 35.17 17.55 20.24
N GLY A 137 35.85 16.90 21.19
CA GLY A 137 35.23 16.16 22.30
C GLY A 137 34.25 16.96 23.17
N GLY A 138 34.41 18.29 23.23
CA GLY A 138 33.47 19.18 23.93
C GLY A 138 32.30 19.68 23.07
N SER A 139 32.28 19.40 21.77
CA SER A 139 31.33 19.95 20.79
C SER A 139 30.25 18.94 20.33
N ALA A 140 30.35 17.70 20.77
CA ALA A 140 29.38 16.64 20.45
C ALA A 140 28.07 16.86 21.25
N ARG A 141 27.27 17.84 20.81
CA ARG A 141 25.89 17.95 21.29
C ARG A 141 25.08 16.87 20.61
N GLY A 142 24.64 15.86 21.36
CA GLY A 142 23.72 14.85 20.91
C GLY A 142 22.47 15.50 20.29
N SER A 143 21.99 14.92 19.21
CA SER A 143 20.68 15.28 18.66
C SER A 143 19.58 14.66 19.53
N ARG A 144 18.49 15.39 19.75
CA ARG A 144 17.29 14.82 20.41
C ARG A 144 16.75 13.60 19.66
N LEU A 145 17.12 13.42 18.38
CA LEU A 145 16.76 12.25 17.59
C LEU A 145 17.64 11.03 17.88
N ASP A 146 18.81 11.20 18.52
CA ASP A 146 19.79 10.11 18.69
C ASP A 146 19.20 8.91 19.47
N GLU A 147 18.36 9.18 20.45
CA GLU A 147 17.64 8.16 21.21
C GLU A 147 16.70 7.33 20.32
N PHE A 148 16.16 7.92 19.26
CA PHE A 148 15.20 7.29 18.35
C PHE A 148 15.82 6.70 17.07
N LYS A 149 17.10 7.00 16.81
CA LYS A 149 17.80 6.48 15.60
C LYS A 149 17.81 4.95 15.51
N PRO A 150 18.08 4.19 16.59
CA PRO A 150 18.02 2.72 16.54
C PRO A 150 16.64 2.20 16.13
N TYR A 151 15.58 2.85 16.61
CA TYR A 151 14.20 2.51 16.21
C TYR A 151 13.97 2.78 14.74
N LEU A 152 14.37 3.96 14.25
CA LEU A 152 14.22 4.34 12.83
C LEU A 152 15.01 3.43 11.90
N CYS A 153 16.25 3.04 12.26
CA CYS A 153 17.04 2.08 11.50
C CYS A 153 16.35 0.71 11.43
N ARG A 154 15.85 0.20 12.56
CA ARG A 154 15.12 -1.06 12.60
C ARG A 154 13.89 -1.01 11.70
N ARG A 155 13.03 0.02 11.86
CA ARG A 155 11.82 0.18 11.05
C ARG A 155 12.13 0.33 9.56
N TRP A 156 13.22 1.03 9.23
CA TRP A 156 13.69 1.13 7.85
C TRP A 156 14.08 -0.23 7.29
N ASN A 157 14.82 -1.03 8.03
CA ASN A 157 15.21 -2.40 7.65
C ASN A 157 14.01 -3.36 7.55
N GLU A 158 12.92 -3.08 8.29
CA GLU A 158 11.62 -3.75 8.17
C GLU A 158 10.78 -3.26 6.97
N GLY A 159 11.29 -2.33 6.17
CA GLY A 159 10.62 -1.85 4.97
C GLY A 159 9.74 -0.61 5.16
N ALA A 160 9.68 0.00 6.33
CA ALA A 160 8.94 1.25 6.56
C ALA A 160 9.68 2.43 5.88
N ARG A 161 9.10 2.97 4.80
CA ARG A 161 9.70 4.04 3.98
C ARG A 161 8.99 5.39 4.12
N ASP A 162 7.79 5.41 4.71
CA ASP A 162 7.02 6.63 4.91
C ASP A 162 7.49 7.38 6.15
N ALA A 163 8.17 8.49 5.93
CA ALA A 163 8.67 9.35 7.00
C ALA A 163 7.53 9.98 7.83
N THR A 164 6.34 10.13 7.28
CA THR A 164 5.17 10.67 8.02
C THR A 164 4.63 9.63 8.99
N ALA A 165 4.50 8.39 8.53
CA ALA A 165 4.10 7.27 9.39
C ALA A 165 5.12 7.04 10.51
N LEU A 166 6.43 7.00 10.17
CA LEU A 166 7.50 6.85 11.15
C LEU A 166 7.54 8.00 12.16
N HIS A 167 7.27 9.24 11.74
CA HIS A 167 7.15 10.37 12.67
C HIS A 167 5.98 10.17 13.65
N ALA A 168 4.81 9.71 13.18
CA ALA A 168 3.67 9.41 14.04
C ALA A 168 3.95 8.26 15.04
N GLU A 169 4.73 7.25 14.61
CA GLU A 169 5.20 6.19 15.51
C GLU A 169 6.12 6.74 16.61
N LEU A 170 7.08 7.62 16.23
CA LEU A 170 7.97 8.26 17.21
C LEU A 170 7.23 9.16 18.18
N GLN A 171 6.18 9.88 17.74
CA GLN A 171 5.37 10.70 18.64
C GLN A 171 4.74 9.86 19.75
N LYS A 172 4.29 8.65 19.46
CA LYS A 172 3.77 7.70 20.45
C LYS A 172 4.85 7.25 21.45
N GLN A 173 6.13 7.34 21.08
CA GLN A 173 7.28 7.03 21.93
C GLN A 173 7.88 8.26 22.63
N GLY A 174 7.21 9.43 22.54
CA GLY A 174 7.66 10.65 23.23
C GLY A 174 8.48 11.61 22.37
N TRP A 175 8.58 11.38 21.05
CA TRP A 175 9.23 12.34 20.15
C TRP A 175 8.42 13.62 20.02
N THR A 176 9.05 14.76 20.33
CA THR A 176 8.42 16.11 20.24
C THR A 176 8.99 16.96 19.09
N GLY A 177 9.91 16.42 18.30
CA GLY A 177 10.53 17.13 17.20
C GLY A 177 9.69 17.08 15.91
N SER A 178 10.14 17.81 14.89
CA SER A 178 9.41 17.94 13.63
C SER A 178 9.53 16.70 12.72
N ALA A 179 8.51 16.47 11.90
CA ALA A 179 8.55 15.47 10.81
C ALA A 179 9.68 15.74 9.81
N ARG A 180 10.07 17.02 9.64
CA ARG A 180 11.20 17.42 8.78
C ARG A 180 12.53 16.84 9.26
N THR A 181 12.75 16.78 10.58
CA THR A 181 13.95 16.20 11.19
C THR A 181 14.03 14.71 10.88
N VAL A 182 12.93 13.99 11.07
CA VAL A 182 12.84 12.54 10.75
C VAL A 182 13.07 12.30 9.26
N ARG A 183 12.41 13.09 8.39
CA ARG A 183 12.57 12.98 6.93
C ARG A 183 14.02 13.22 6.49
N ARG A 184 14.69 14.22 7.08
CA ARG A 184 16.10 14.53 6.77
C ARG A 184 17.03 13.39 7.22
N TYR A 185 16.81 12.80 8.38
CA TYR A 185 17.56 11.64 8.83
C TYR A 185 17.37 10.44 7.91
N LEU A 186 16.13 10.13 7.51
CA LEU A 186 15.84 9.02 6.61
C LEU A 186 16.31 9.23 5.16
N ALA A 187 16.58 10.49 4.77
CA ALA A 187 17.05 10.80 3.42
C ALA A 187 18.40 10.15 3.11
N GLN A 188 19.29 10.02 4.10
CA GLN A 188 20.59 9.36 3.95
C GLN A 188 20.49 7.89 3.54
N PHE A 189 19.39 7.22 3.89
CA PHE A 189 19.14 5.81 3.54
C PHE A 189 18.54 5.63 2.13
N ARG A 190 18.32 6.73 1.39
CA ARG A 190 17.75 6.73 0.05
C ARG A 190 18.79 6.90 -1.05
N GLU A 191 20.05 7.09 -0.70
CA GLU A 191 21.13 7.24 -1.68
C GLU A 191 21.39 5.91 -2.41
N PRO A 192 21.75 5.94 -3.71
CA PRO A 192 22.03 4.71 -4.48
C PRO A 192 23.15 3.89 -3.81
N GLY A 193 22.85 2.63 -3.52
CA GLY A 193 23.76 1.70 -2.83
C GLY A 193 23.54 1.57 -1.33
N THR A 194 22.68 2.38 -0.70
CA THR A 194 22.37 2.32 0.74
C THR A 194 20.93 1.88 1.01
N ALA A 195 20.07 1.84 0.00
CA ALA A 195 18.69 1.41 0.16
C ALA A 195 18.60 -0.09 -0.16
N PRO A 196 18.08 -0.93 0.76
CA PRO A 196 17.65 -2.27 0.39
C PRO A 196 16.62 -2.15 -0.74
N ALA A 197 16.63 -3.13 -1.66
CA ALA A 197 15.66 -3.18 -2.75
C ALA A 197 14.25 -2.93 -2.19
N ALA A 198 13.50 -2.02 -2.82
CA ALA A 198 12.15 -1.75 -2.36
C ALA A 198 11.37 -3.06 -2.42
N PRO A 199 10.71 -3.48 -1.34
CA PRO A 199 9.87 -4.67 -1.40
C PRO A 199 8.88 -4.50 -2.55
N PRO A 200 8.57 -5.57 -3.31
CA PRO A 200 7.68 -5.50 -4.44
C PRO A 200 6.37 -4.82 -4.01
N ALA A 201 5.96 -3.81 -4.76
CA ALA A 201 4.81 -3.02 -4.43
C ALA A 201 3.58 -3.93 -4.37
N VAL A 202 3.00 -4.10 -3.18
CA VAL A 202 1.75 -4.85 -3.03
C VAL A 202 0.69 -4.20 -3.92
N PRO A 203 0.06 -4.96 -4.82
CA PRO A 203 -0.91 -4.44 -5.74
C PRO A 203 -2.03 -3.68 -5.01
N LYS A 204 -2.57 -2.65 -5.64
CA LYS A 204 -3.72 -1.92 -5.08
C LYS A 204 -4.90 -2.88 -4.89
N ALA A 205 -5.72 -2.69 -3.85
CA ALA A 205 -6.88 -3.54 -3.59
C ALA A 205 -7.77 -3.73 -4.83
N ARG A 206 -8.00 -2.68 -5.61
CA ARG A 206 -8.74 -2.75 -6.88
C ARG A 206 -8.11 -3.71 -7.91
N GLN A 207 -6.79 -3.75 -7.97
CA GLN A 207 -6.08 -4.63 -8.90
C GLN A 207 -6.23 -6.09 -8.48
N ILE A 208 -6.07 -6.37 -7.19
CA ILE A 208 -6.30 -7.72 -6.64
C ILE A 208 -7.75 -8.15 -6.85
N THR A 209 -8.71 -7.27 -6.56
CA THR A 209 -10.14 -7.53 -6.80
C THR A 209 -10.43 -7.84 -8.26
N ARG A 210 -9.81 -7.10 -9.19
CA ARG A 210 -9.93 -7.40 -10.62
C ARG A 210 -9.43 -8.81 -10.95
N LEU A 211 -8.26 -9.19 -10.45
CA LEU A 211 -7.70 -10.52 -10.67
C LEU A 211 -8.62 -11.62 -10.13
N LEU A 212 -9.20 -11.43 -8.93
CA LEU A 212 -10.12 -12.39 -8.32
C LEU A 212 -11.44 -12.58 -9.10
N LEU A 213 -11.89 -11.54 -9.81
CA LEU A 213 -13.15 -11.51 -10.54
C LEU A 213 -13.00 -11.82 -12.03
N THR A 214 -11.77 -11.83 -12.54
CA THR A 214 -11.49 -12.15 -13.93
C THR A 214 -11.48 -13.67 -14.10
N ARG A 215 -12.09 -14.15 -15.18
CA ARG A 215 -12.07 -15.58 -15.53
C ARG A 215 -10.61 -16.05 -15.70
N PRO A 216 -10.26 -17.28 -15.23
CA PRO A 216 -8.90 -17.79 -15.32
C PRO A 216 -8.34 -17.84 -16.75
N ASP A 217 -9.19 -18.11 -17.74
CA ASP A 217 -8.86 -18.13 -19.17
C ASP A 217 -8.59 -16.74 -19.77
N HIS A 218 -9.06 -15.69 -19.13
CA HIS A 218 -8.82 -14.30 -19.53
C HIS A 218 -7.65 -13.64 -18.81
N LEU A 219 -7.01 -14.34 -17.88
CA LEU A 219 -5.81 -13.83 -17.19
C LEU A 219 -4.56 -14.13 -18.02
N GLU A 220 -3.65 -13.17 -18.10
CA GLU A 220 -2.31 -13.39 -18.62
C GLU A 220 -1.49 -14.29 -17.67
N ASP A 221 -0.42 -14.93 -18.17
CA ASP A 221 0.42 -15.83 -17.36
C ASP A 221 0.96 -15.13 -16.10
N ALA A 222 1.48 -13.92 -16.26
CA ALA A 222 1.97 -13.10 -15.15
C ALA A 222 0.86 -12.75 -14.12
N GLU A 223 -0.37 -12.53 -14.59
CA GLU A 223 -1.53 -12.27 -13.72
C GLU A 223 -1.98 -13.52 -12.96
N ARG A 224 -1.92 -14.70 -13.61
CA ARG A 224 -2.19 -15.99 -12.96
C ARG A 224 -1.19 -16.29 -11.87
N GLU A 225 0.10 -16.10 -12.13
CA GLU A 225 1.15 -16.25 -11.11
C GLU A 225 0.98 -15.27 -9.96
N GLN A 226 0.66 -14.01 -10.26
CA GLN A 226 0.39 -13.01 -9.24
C GLN A 226 -0.81 -13.39 -8.38
N LEU A 227 -1.91 -13.85 -8.97
CA LEU A 227 -3.09 -14.31 -8.25
C LEU A 227 -2.78 -15.54 -7.38
N ALA A 228 -2.01 -16.50 -7.90
CA ALA A 228 -1.59 -17.67 -7.14
C ALA A 228 -0.78 -17.27 -5.89
N ARG A 229 0.17 -16.34 -6.03
CA ARG A 229 0.96 -15.81 -4.89
C ARG A 229 0.06 -15.09 -3.87
N ILE A 230 -0.90 -14.30 -4.32
CA ILE A 230 -1.86 -13.61 -3.45
C ILE A 230 -2.69 -14.61 -2.65
N ARG A 231 -3.20 -15.67 -3.28
CA ARG A 231 -3.99 -16.73 -2.65
C ARG A 231 -3.16 -17.52 -1.64
N ALA A 232 -1.95 -17.93 -2.02
CA ALA A 232 -1.03 -18.62 -1.12
C ALA A 232 -0.64 -17.78 0.11
N GLY A 233 -0.57 -16.46 -0.04
CA GLY A 233 -0.20 -15.52 1.01
C GLY A 233 -1.30 -15.23 2.05
N CYS A 234 -2.57 -15.52 1.75
CA CYS A 234 -3.68 -15.23 2.65
C CYS A 234 -4.80 -16.27 2.53
N PRO A 235 -4.94 -17.20 3.50
CA PRO A 235 -5.99 -18.24 3.48
C PRO A 235 -7.41 -17.67 3.38
N HIS A 236 -7.66 -16.49 3.96
CA HIS A 236 -8.97 -15.84 3.87
C HIS A 236 -9.28 -15.36 2.44
N ILE A 237 -8.28 -14.81 1.74
CA ILE A 237 -8.45 -14.41 0.33
C ILE A 237 -8.55 -15.64 -0.57
N ASP A 238 -7.85 -16.73 -0.27
CA ASP A 238 -7.96 -17.98 -1.02
C ASP A 238 -9.37 -18.58 -0.89
N ALA A 239 -9.89 -18.70 0.33
CA ALA A 239 -11.26 -19.14 0.57
C ALA A 239 -12.29 -18.24 -0.13
N PHE A 240 -12.11 -16.91 -0.04
CA PHE A 240 -12.97 -15.95 -0.73
C PHE A 240 -12.95 -16.14 -2.25
N ALA A 241 -11.78 -16.37 -2.84
CA ALA A 241 -11.60 -16.65 -4.27
C ALA A 241 -12.35 -17.92 -4.70
N GLY A 242 -12.35 -18.98 -3.87
CA GLY A 242 -13.12 -20.19 -4.11
C GLY A 242 -14.62 -19.93 -4.17
N HIS A 243 -15.17 -19.14 -3.26
CA HIS A 243 -16.59 -18.76 -3.28
C HIS A 243 -16.96 -17.88 -4.49
N ILE A 244 -16.05 -16.97 -4.92
CA ILE A 244 -16.25 -16.17 -6.15
C ILE A 244 -16.32 -17.10 -7.36
N ALA A 245 -15.38 -18.04 -7.50
CA ALA A 245 -15.32 -18.96 -8.64
C ALA A 245 -16.59 -19.79 -8.73
N ALA A 246 -17.02 -20.39 -7.62
CA ALA A 246 -18.26 -21.17 -7.58
C ALA A 246 -19.50 -20.33 -7.94
N PHE A 247 -19.55 -19.06 -7.51
CA PHE A 247 -20.65 -18.15 -7.87
C PHE A 247 -20.61 -17.78 -9.36
N ALA A 248 -19.42 -17.56 -9.92
CA ALA A 248 -19.24 -17.28 -11.34
C ALA A 248 -19.68 -18.46 -12.21
N GLU A 249 -19.27 -19.68 -11.87
CA GLU A 249 -19.67 -20.91 -12.56
C GLU A 249 -21.19 -21.11 -12.55
N MET A 250 -21.81 -20.89 -11.38
CA MET A 250 -23.27 -20.97 -11.23
C MET A 250 -23.97 -19.92 -12.12
N MET A 251 -23.45 -18.71 -12.18
CA MET A 251 -24.01 -17.61 -12.97
C MET A 251 -23.86 -17.86 -14.48
N ASP A 252 -22.70 -18.34 -14.91
CA ASP A 252 -22.40 -18.62 -16.31
C ASP A 252 -23.17 -19.83 -16.83
N GLY A 253 -23.23 -20.89 -16.03
CA GLY A 253 -23.94 -22.11 -16.34
C GLY A 253 -25.48 -22.04 -16.17
N LEU A 254 -25.99 -20.93 -15.61
CA LEU A 254 -27.42 -20.77 -15.26
C LEU A 254 -27.94 -21.92 -14.36
N THR A 255 -27.09 -22.38 -13.46
CA THR A 255 -27.35 -23.53 -12.58
C THR A 255 -27.85 -23.12 -11.18
N GLY A 256 -28.39 -21.91 -11.04
CA GLY A 256 -28.83 -21.35 -9.77
C GLY A 256 -29.83 -22.25 -9.00
N ALA A 257 -30.74 -22.92 -9.70
CA ALA A 257 -31.72 -23.80 -9.07
C ALA A 257 -31.10 -24.95 -8.26
N ALA A 258 -29.94 -25.46 -8.71
CA ALA A 258 -29.23 -26.55 -8.03
C ALA A 258 -28.20 -26.09 -7.02
N HIS A 259 -27.58 -24.92 -7.25
CA HIS A 259 -26.33 -24.54 -6.56
C HIS A 259 -26.45 -23.33 -5.64
N LEU A 260 -27.50 -22.49 -5.73
CA LEU A 260 -27.60 -21.27 -4.92
C LEU A 260 -27.73 -21.58 -3.42
N ASP A 261 -28.59 -22.51 -3.03
CA ASP A 261 -28.77 -22.85 -1.61
C ASP A 261 -27.56 -23.54 -0.99
N PRO A 262 -26.92 -24.53 -1.65
CA PRO A 262 -25.65 -25.06 -1.19
C PRO A 262 -24.56 -23.99 -1.06
N TRP A 263 -24.47 -23.06 -2.02
CA TRP A 263 -23.50 -21.98 -1.96
C TRP A 263 -23.75 -21.02 -0.78
N LEU A 264 -24.99 -20.62 -0.55
CA LEU A 264 -25.37 -19.80 0.60
C LEU A 264 -25.03 -20.47 1.94
N ALA A 265 -25.27 -21.78 2.05
CA ALA A 265 -24.92 -22.58 3.24
C ALA A 265 -23.38 -22.63 3.44
N ALA A 266 -22.61 -22.85 2.36
CA ALA A 266 -21.16 -22.86 2.41
C ALA A 266 -20.59 -21.52 2.85
N VAL A 267 -21.14 -20.41 2.38
CA VAL A 267 -20.73 -19.05 2.80
C VAL A 267 -21.04 -18.81 4.28
N GLU A 268 -22.14 -19.30 4.79
CA GLU A 268 -22.48 -19.17 6.22
C GLU A 268 -21.54 -19.96 7.12
N ALA A 269 -21.18 -21.17 6.69
CA ALA A 269 -20.24 -22.02 7.40
C ALA A 269 -18.80 -21.53 7.34
N ALA A 270 -18.46 -20.64 6.37
CA ALA A 270 -17.11 -20.15 6.19
C ALA A 270 -16.73 -19.15 7.30
N ASP A 271 -15.69 -19.49 8.08
CA ASP A 271 -15.15 -18.59 9.09
C ASP A 271 -14.35 -17.43 8.49
N GLY A 272 -14.37 -16.29 9.18
CA GLY A 272 -13.56 -15.13 8.80
C GLY A 272 -14.00 -14.39 7.52
N GLN A 273 -15.23 -14.65 7.00
CA GLN A 273 -15.75 -14.09 5.75
C GLN A 273 -16.97 -13.15 5.93
N PRO A 274 -16.91 -12.09 6.77
CA PRO A 274 -18.08 -11.26 7.04
C PRO A 274 -18.59 -10.48 5.82
N GLU A 275 -17.71 -10.11 4.87
CA GLU A 275 -18.13 -9.44 3.65
C GLU A 275 -18.96 -10.38 2.77
N LEU A 276 -18.53 -11.62 2.65
CA LEU A 276 -19.24 -12.62 1.86
C LEU A 276 -20.58 -13.00 2.51
N ARG A 277 -20.62 -13.12 3.85
CA ARG A 277 -21.88 -13.31 4.60
C ARG A 277 -22.85 -12.15 4.41
N SER A 278 -22.34 -10.89 4.38
CA SER A 278 -23.16 -9.71 4.11
C SER A 278 -23.75 -9.73 2.70
N PHE A 279 -22.96 -10.16 1.71
CA PHE A 279 -23.43 -10.36 0.34
C PHE A 279 -24.51 -11.46 0.29
N ALA A 280 -24.27 -12.62 0.92
CA ALA A 280 -25.23 -13.73 0.99
C ALA A 280 -26.54 -13.33 1.69
N SER A 281 -26.47 -12.56 2.79
CA SER A 281 -27.64 -11.98 3.45
C SER A 281 -28.45 -11.09 2.51
N GLY A 282 -27.77 -10.24 1.73
CA GLY A 282 -28.42 -9.45 0.71
C GLY A 282 -29.10 -10.29 -0.38
N ILE A 283 -28.51 -11.42 -0.79
CA ILE A 283 -29.14 -12.36 -1.73
C ILE A 283 -30.42 -12.96 -1.13
N ARG A 284 -30.37 -13.34 0.15
CA ARG A 284 -31.59 -13.93 0.81
C ARG A 284 -32.73 -12.93 0.86
N GLY A 285 -32.48 -11.66 1.03
CA GLY A 285 -33.52 -10.61 1.02
C GLY A 285 -34.28 -10.49 -0.32
N ASP A 286 -33.70 -11.02 -1.42
CA ASP A 286 -34.30 -10.99 -2.76
C ASP A 286 -34.07 -12.32 -3.51
N LYS A 287 -34.13 -13.41 -2.74
CA LYS A 287 -33.71 -14.76 -3.17
C LYS A 287 -34.37 -15.23 -4.44
N GLU A 288 -35.70 -15.10 -4.53
CA GLU A 288 -36.48 -15.57 -5.67
C GLU A 288 -36.03 -14.88 -6.98
N ALA A 289 -35.88 -13.55 -6.96
CA ALA A 289 -35.44 -12.81 -8.13
C ALA A 289 -33.97 -13.14 -8.51
N VAL A 290 -33.09 -13.36 -7.52
CA VAL A 290 -31.68 -13.77 -7.76
C VAL A 290 -31.66 -15.19 -8.32
N LEU A 291 -32.44 -16.12 -7.75
CA LEU A 291 -32.56 -17.50 -8.25
C LEU A 291 -33.01 -17.51 -9.71
N ASN A 292 -34.04 -16.72 -10.05
CA ASN A 292 -34.51 -16.57 -11.42
C ASN A 292 -33.39 -15.97 -12.32
N GLY A 293 -32.61 -15.00 -11.84
CA GLY A 293 -31.49 -14.42 -12.56
C GLY A 293 -30.37 -15.40 -12.84
N LEU A 294 -30.13 -16.35 -11.92
CA LEU A 294 -29.09 -17.38 -12.04
C LEU A 294 -29.59 -18.68 -12.73
N THR A 295 -30.84 -18.72 -13.15
CA THR A 295 -31.43 -19.92 -13.78
C THR A 295 -31.99 -19.62 -15.16
N LEU A 296 -32.59 -18.44 -15.34
CA LEU A 296 -33.26 -18.11 -16.58
C LEU A 296 -32.29 -17.37 -17.54
N PRO A 297 -32.44 -17.57 -18.90
CA PRO A 297 -31.53 -16.95 -19.87
C PRO A 297 -31.80 -15.45 -20.10
N HIS A 298 -32.54 -14.82 -19.21
CA HIS A 298 -32.96 -13.42 -19.35
C HIS A 298 -32.01 -12.47 -18.61
N SER A 299 -31.74 -11.32 -19.23
CA SER A 299 -30.95 -10.24 -18.64
C SER A 299 -31.50 -8.88 -19.05
N SER A 300 -31.16 -7.84 -18.31
CA SER A 300 -31.53 -6.44 -18.66
C SER A 300 -30.68 -5.84 -19.77
N GLY A 301 -29.68 -6.54 -20.29
CA GLY A 301 -28.71 -6.00 -21.24
C GLY A 301 -29.32 -5.32 -22.46
N ARG A 302 -30.44 -5.85 -23.00
CA ARG A 302 -31.18 -5.20 -24.09
C ARG A 302 -31.78 -3.86 -23.67
N VAL A 303 -32.40 -3.81 -22.49
CA VAL A 303 -33.04 -2.60 -21.96
C VAL A 303 -31.97 -1.57 -21.63
N GLU A 304 -30.88 -1.97 -21.03
CA GLU A 304 -29.75 -1.11 -20.66
C GLU A 304 -29.08 -0.52 -21.91
N GLY A 305 -28.92 -1.29 -22.98
CA GLY A 305 -28.45 -0.83 -24.28
C GLY A 305 -29.37 0.26 -24.86
N ILE A 306 -30.68 0.09 -24.77
CA ILE A 306 -31.67 1.11 -25.21
C ILE A 306 -31.58 2.35 -24.32
N VAL A 307 -31.55 2.20 -22.99
CA VAL A 307 -31.43 3.32 -22.04
C VAL A 307 -30.12 4.10 -22.28
N ASN A 308 -29.01 3.42 -22.53
CA ASN A 308 -27.75 4.07 -22.85
C ASN A 308 -27.79 4.81 -24.17
N LYS A 309 -28.46 4.25 -25.18
CA LYS A 309 -28.69 4.92 -26.46
C LYS A 309 -29.54 6.20 -26.27
N VAL A 310 -30.63 6.10 -25.51
CA VAL A 310 -31.47 7.27 -25.19
C VAL A 310 -30.70 8.31 -24.39
N LYS A 311 -29.88 7.92 -23.40
CA LYS A 311 -28.99 8.83 -22.66
C LYS A 311 -27.95 9.49 -23.57
N ALA A 312 -27.41 8.77 -24.53
CA ALA A 312 -26.45 9.30 -25.50
C ALA A 312 -27.11 10.36 -26.41
N VAL A 313 -28.27 10.04 -26.97
CA VAL A 313 -29.06 11.00 -27.77
C VAL A 313 -29.42 12.23 -26.94
N LYS A 314 -29.91 12.06 -25.71
CA LYS A 314 -30.23 13.18 -24.82
C LYS A 314 -29.01 14.07 -24.52
N ARG A 315 -27.81 13.50 -24.37
CA ARG A 315 -26.54 14.24 -24.19
C ARG A 315 -26.16 15.01 -25.45
N GLN A 316 -26.29 14.39 -26.65
CA GLN A 316 -26.03 15.06 -27.92
C GLN A 316 -26.97 16.24 -28.15
N MET A 317 -28.21 16.16 -27.65
CA MET A 317 -29.19 17.24 -27.73
C MET A 317 -29.08 18.25 -26.56
N TYR A 318 -27.95 18.28 -25.83
CA TYR A 318 -27.70 19.21 -24.71
C TYR A 318 -28.82 19.24 -23.66
N GLY A 319 -29.48 18.11 -23.42
CA GLY A 319 -30.58 18.01 -22.45
C GLY A 319 -31.93 18.57 -22.91
N ARG A 320 -32.05 19.06 -24.14
CA ARG A 320 -33.30 19.62 -24.70
C ARG A 320 -34.28 18.59 -25.23
N ALA A 321 -33.92 17.29 -25.21
CA ALA A 321 -34.81 16.22 -25.65
C ALA A 321 -35.98 16.04 -24.66
N SER A 322 -37.18 16.43 -25.08
CA SER A 322 -38.44 16.08 -24.37
C SER A 322 -38.82 14.62 -24.62
N PHE A 323 -39.66 14.04 -23.75
CA PHE A 323 -40.17 12.69 -23.91
C PHE A 323 -40.86 12.49 -25.27
N ALA A 324 -41.65 13.47 -25.69
CA ALA A 324 -42.35 13.47 -27.01
C ALA A 324 -41.39 13.43 -28.21
N LEU A 325 -40.21 14.02 -28.07
CA LEU A 325 -39.19 13.99 -29.15
C LEU A 325 -38.40 12.70 -29.19
N LEU A 326 -38.26 12.02 -28.05
CA LEU A 326 -37.53 10.76 -27.95
C LEU A 326 -38.40 9.54 -28.37
N ASN A 327 -39.71 9.73 -28.50
CA ASN A 327 -40.68 8.69 -28.78
C ASN A 327 -41.10 8.69 -30.28
N ARG A 328 -40.45 9.50 -31.11
CA ARG A 328 -40.54 9.50 -32.56
C ARG A 328 -39.38 8.69 -33.18
#